data_0bde2f3e4c9dd991ce09c5366e1d4703
#
_entry.id   0bde2f3e4c9dd991ce09c5366e1d4703
#
_cell.length_a   1.000
_cell.length_b   1.000
_cell.length_c   1.000
_cell.angle_alpha   90.00
_cell.angle_beta   90.00
_cell.angle_gamma   90.00
#
_symmetry.space_group_name_H-M   'P 1'
#
loop_
_entity.id
_entity.type
_entity.pdbx_description
1 polymer ?
#
loop_
_entity_poly.entity_id
_entity_poly.type
_entity_poly.pdbx_seq_one_letter_code
_entity_poly.pdbx_strand_id
1 'polypeptide(L)'
;LQALVGRMYVIPSASMEPTLHGCAGCENDRIVVQKVSYYFTDPQPGEVVVFEGPESWNNEFQVKRSGNIIVRGAQNALAAVGLLPNGENILVKRVIATGGQTVSCEAGDPSVMVDGQPIDQSFVLDPPEIPVDPGVGSQECGGEYFGPVTVPEGHLWVMGDNRTNSLDSRAHLGDNLQGTVPVDNIRGRVEAVILPLSRWGGVEHPEISHAAA
;
A
#
# COMPACT_ATOMS: atom_id res chain seq x y z
N LEU A 1 27.24 0.46 -7.48
CA LEU A 1 26.94 1.48 -6.45
C LEU A 1 25.50 2.00 -6.50
N GLN A 2 24.78 1.90 -7.62
CA GLN A 2 23.35 2.33 -7.73
C GLN A 2 22.35 1.39 -7.05
N ALA A 3 22.73 0.20 -6.65
CA ALA A 3 21.86 -0.74 -5.96
C ALA A 3 21.68 -0.49 -4.45
N LEU A 4 22.45 0.45 -3.89
CA LEU A 4 22.44 0.82 -2.46
C LEU A 4 21.76 2.15 -2.19
N VAL A 5 21.39 2.90 -3.24
CA VAL A 5 20.69 4.19 -3.09
C VAL A 5 19.22 3.95 -3.29
N GLY A 6 18.40 4.30 -2.31
CA GLY A 6 16.95 4.17 -2.36
C GLY A 6 16.37 4.83 -3.62
N ARG A 7 15.37 4.19 -4.23
CA ARG A 7 14.60 4.79 -5.32
C ARG A 7 13.64 5.82 -4.78
N MET A 8 13.44 6.90 -5.53
CA MET A 8 12.42 7.90 -5.21
C MET A 8 11.14 7.61 -5.98
N TYR A 9 10.01 7.80 -5.30
CA TYR A 9 8.67 7.71 -5.89
C TYR A 9 7.84 8.93 -5.47
N VAL A 10 6.86 9.27 -6.29
CA VAL A 10 5.86 10.29 -5.98
C VAL A 10 4.55 9.60 -5.63
N ILE A 11 3.89 10.06 -4.57
CA ILE A 11 2.61 9.52 -4.11
C ILE A 11 1.47 10.22 -4.86
N PRO A 12 0.73 9.53 -5.75
CA PRO A 12 -0.25 10.19 -6.61
C PRO A 12 -1.67 10.23 -6.03
N SER A 13 -1.93 9.54 -4.91
CA SER A 13 -3.28 9.34 -4.39
C SER A 13 -3.35 9.44 -2.87
N ALA A 14 -4.55 9.65 -2.35
CA ALA A 14 -4.83 9.78 -0.92
C ALA A 14 -4.96 8.43 -0.17
N SER A 15 -4.73 7.29 -0.84
CA SER A 15 -5.00 5.97 -0.25
C SER A 15 -4.15 5.62 0.98
N MET A 16 -3.07 6.35 1.22
CA MET A 16 -2.16 6.16 2.35
C MET A 16 -2.21 7.31 3.37
N GLU A 17 -3.18 8.21 3.25
CA GLU A 17 -3.41 9.22 4.30
C GLU A 17 -3.74 8.55 5.66
N PRO A 18 -3.26 9.12 6.75
CA PRO A 18 -2.47 10.34 6.91
C PRO A 18 -0.95 10.10 6.76
N THR A 19 -0.51 8.86 6.62
CA THR A 19 0.91 8.48 6.58
C THR A 19 1.65 9.10 5.39
N LEU A 20 1.07 8.98 4.19
CA LEU A 20 1.59 9.56 2.96
C LEU A 20 0.51 10.39 2.27
N HIS A 21 0.90 11.58 1.81
CA HIS A 21 -0.02 12.54 1.17
C HIS A 21 0.12 12.53 -0.35
N GLY A 22 -1.01 12.44 -1.03
CA GLY A 22 -1.07 12.60 -2.48
C GLY A 22 -2.49 12.84 -2.97
N CYS A 23 -2.64 13.73 -3.95
CA CYS A 23 -3.89 13.94 -4.67
C CYS A 23 -3.64 14.59 -6.03
N ALA A 24 -4.66 14.62 -6.89
CA ALA A 24 -4.57 15.34 -8.16
C ALA A 24 -4.49 16.85 -7.90
N GLY A 25 -3.36 17.47 -8.29
CA GLY A 25 -3.13 18.91 -8.15
C GLY A 25 -2.58 19.35 -6.78
N CYS A 26 -2.30 18.43 -5.88
CA CYS A 26 -1.63 18.70 -4.61
C CYS A 26 -0.11 18.74 -4.76
N GLU A 27 0.55 19.20 -3.69
CA GLU A 27 1.98 18.99 -3.48
C GLU A 27 2.19 17.58 -2.90
N ASN A 28 2.37 16.61 -3.80
CA ASN A 28 2.46 15.20 -3.46
C ASN A 28 3.77 14.84 -2.75
N ASP A 29 3.69 13.93 -1.77
CA ASP A 29 4.86 13.40 -1.09
C ASP A 29 5.81 12.71 -2.08
N ARG A 30 7.12 12.98 -1.90
CA ARG A 30 8.20 12.22 -2.54
C ARG A 30 8.88 11.38 -1.48
N ILE A 31 8.90 10.09 -1.71
CA ILE A 31 9.39 9.10 -0.75
C ILE A 31 10.69 8.46 -1.22
N VAL A 32 11.51 8.08 -0.25
CA VAL A 32 12.67 7.21 -0.48
C VAL A 32 12.30 5.78 -0.11
N VAL A 33 12.60 4.87 -1.01
CA VAL A 33 12.31 3.45 -0.90
C VAL A 33 13.59 2.65 -1.01
N GLN A 34 13.83 1.74 -0.08
CA GLN A 34 14.98 0.84 -0.08
C GLN A 34 14.53 -0.62 -0.20
N LYS A 35 15.34 -1.43 -0.86
CA LYS A 35 15.11 -2.88 -1.03
C LYS A 35 16.14 -3.73 -0.28
N VAL A 36 17.16 -3.13 0.28
CA VAL A 36 18.31 -3.85 0.85
C VAL A 36 17.89 -4.78 1.99
N SER A 37 16.95 -4.35 2.85
CA SER A 37 16.42 -5.18 3.94
C SER A 37 15.82 -6.48 3.41
N TYR A 38 15.12 -6.44 2.27
CA TYR A 38 14.43 -7.60 1.68
C TYR A 38 15.34 -8.57 0.93
N TYR A 39 16.65 -8.35 0.93
CA TYR A 39 17.63 -9.40 0.58
C TYR A 39 17.91 -10.35 1.74
N PHE A 40 17.55 -9.97 2.95
CA PHE A 40 17.87 -10.70 4.18
C PHE A 40 16.64 -11.09 5.00
N THR A 41 15.54 -10.36 4.85
CA THR A 41 14.28 -10.57 5.60
C THR A 41 13.09 -10.37 4.67
N ASP A 42 12.01 -11.10 4.92
CA ASP A 42 10.74 -10.87 4.25
C ASP A 42 10.02 -9.63 4.81
N PRO A 43 9.12 -9.00 4.03
CA PRO A 43 8.27 -7.92 4.52
C PRO A 43 7.46 -8.35 5.74
N GLN A 44 7.37 -7.46 6.74
CA GLN A 44 6.70 -7.73 8.00
C GLN A 44 5.38 -6.92 8.12
N PRO A 45 4.38 -7.41 8.89
CA PRO A 45 3.20 -6.64 9.22
C PRO A 45 3.56 -5.27 9.83
N GLY A 46 2.87 -4.21 9.39
CA GLY A 46 3.15 -2.83 9.78
C GLY A 46 4.05 -2.07 8.80
N GLU A 47 4.83 -2.74 7.97
CA GLU A 47 5.69 -2.08 7.00
C GLU A 47 4.90 -1.47 5.83
N VAL A 48 5.28 -0.26 5.42
CA VAL A 48 4.75 0.39 4.20
C VAL A 48 5.66 0.00 3.03
N VAL A 49 5.09 -0.66 2.04
CA VAL A 49 5.82 -1.20 0.90
C VAL A 49 5.37 -0.61 -0.42
N VAL A 50 6.33 -0.46 -1.33
CA VAL A 50 6.11 -0.18 -2.74
C VAL A 50 6.15 -1.50 -3.49
N PHE A 51 5.16 -1.76 -4.32
CA PHE A 51 5.06 -3.01 -5.07
C PHE A 51 4.43 -2.80 -6.45
N GLU A 52 4.68 -3.73 -7.34
CA GLU A 52 3.97 -3.85 -8.60
C GLU A 52 2.66 -4.62 -8.37
N GLY A 53 1.53 -3.99 -8.66
CA GLY A 53 0.23 -4.63 -8.53
C GLY A 53 0.15 -5.89 -9.40
N PRO A 54 -0.47 -6.98 -8.90
CA PRO A 54 -0.76 -8.14 -9.73
C PRO A 54 -1.50 -7.75 -11.02
N GLU A 55 -1.40 -8.56 -12.07
CA GLU A 55 -2.07 -8.28 -13.35
C GLU A 55 -3.58 -8.09 -13.18
N SER A 56 -4.20 -8.78 -12.23
CA SER A 56 -5.61 -8.64 -11.88
C SER A 56 -5.99 -7.26 -11.33
N TRP A 57 -5.01 -6.47 -10.85
CA TRP A 57 -5.19 -5.10 -10.35
C TRP A 57 -4.95 -4.02 -11.41
N ASN A 58 -4.60 -4.40 -12.64
CA ASN A 58 -4.17 -3.48 -13.72
C ASN A 58 -5.28 -2.63 -14.35
N ASN A 59 -6.55 -2.84 -14.01
CA ASN A 59 -7.65 -2.20 -14.74
C ASN A 59 -7.94 -0.75 -14.32
N GLU A 60 -7.25 -0.18 -13.34
CA GLU A 60 -7.69 1.08 -12.73
C GLU A 60 -6.78 2.29 -12.97
N PHE A 61 -5.50 2.11 -13.33
CA PHE A 61 -4.59 3.23 -13.57
C PHE A 61 -3.67 3.00 -14.78
N GLN A 62 -4.24 2.82 -15.99
CA GLN A 62 -3.43 2.87 -17.20
C GLN A 62 -3.08 4.33 -17.54
N VAL A 63 -1.86 4.74 -17.18
CA VAL A 63 -1.27 5.94 -17.79
C VAL A 63 -1.10 5.68 -19.28
N LYS A 64 -1.91 6.33 -20.10
CA LYS A 64 -1.84 6.23 -21.56
C LYS A 64 -0.48 6.74 -22.04
N ARG A 65 0.47 5.85 -22.26
CA ARG A 65 1.77 6.20 -22.85
C ARG A 65 1.59 6.64 -24.30
N SER A 66 2.21 7.77 -24.65
CA SER A 66 2.24 8.25 -26.03
C SER A 66 2.88 7.21 -26.96
N GLY A 67 2.26 6.97 -28.11
CA GLY A 67 2.82 6.09 -29.15
C GLY A 67 4.05 6.66 -29.85
N ASN A 68 4.43 7.91 -29.60
CA ASN A 68 5.56 8.57 -30.22
C ASN A 68 6.87 8.22 -29.52
N ILE A 69 7.83 7.65 -30.26
CA ILE A 69 9.13 7.17 -29.73
C ILE A 69 9.93 8.26 -29.03
N ILE A 70 9.90 9.50 -29.52
CA ILE A 70 10.66 10.63 -28.95
C ILE A 70 10.05 11.03 -27.59
N VAL A 71 8.72 11.10 -27.51
CA VAL A 71 7.98 11.42 -26.29
C VAL A 71 8.16 10.29 -25.26
N ARG A 72 8.16 9.03 -25.68
CA ARG A 72 8.46 7.88 -24.79
C ARG A 72 9.86 7.92 -24.23
N GLY A 73 10.86 8.31 -25.02
CA GLY A 73 12.25 8.48 -24.58
C GLY A 73 12.36 9.56 -23.50
N ALA A 74 11.73 10.70 -23.69
CA ALA A 74 11.69 11.78 -22.70
C ALA A 74 10.93 11.39 -21.44
N GLN A 75 9.78 10.71 -21.56
CA GLN A 75 9.00 10.18 -20.43
C GLN A 75 9.79 9.14 -19.62
N ASN A 76 10.52 8.25 -20.29
CA ASN A 76 11.37 7.27 -19.62
C ASN A 76 12.55 7.93 -18.89
N ALA A 77 13.18 8.96 -19.47
CA ALA A 77 14.26 9.71 -18.82
C ALA A 77 13.75 10.47 -17.58
N LEU A 78 12.57 11.08 -17.67
CA LEU A 78 11.94 11.78 -16.55
C LEU A 78 11.43 10.80 -15.46
N ALA A 79 10.97 9.62 -15.86
CA ALA A 79 10.61 8.56 -14.92
C ALA A 79 11.83 7.99 -14.19
N ALA A 80 12.99 7.87 -14.87
CA ALA A 80 14.22 7.39 -14.26
C ALA A 80 14.78 8.32 -13.16
N VAL A 81 14.42 9.62 -13.20
CA VAL A 81 14.72 10.59 -12.14
C VAL A 81 13.54 10.84 -11.19
N GLY A 82 12.49 10.03 -11.26
CA GLY A 82 11.34 10.13 -10.35
C GLY A 82 10.41 11.33 -10.60
N LEU A 83 10.49 11.95 -11.77
CA LEU A 83 9.66 13.11 -12.13
C LEU A 83 8.35 12.76 -12.83
N LEU A 84 8.21 11.51 -13.31
CA LEU A 84 6.98 10.99 -13.90
C LEU A 84 6.69 9.60 -13.34
N PRO A 85 5.41 9.21 -13.19
CA PRO A 85 5.07 7.84 -12.83
C PRO A 85 5.59 6.88 -13.91
N ASN A 86 6.32 5.86 -13.49
CA ASN A 86 6.66 4.73 -14.36
C ASN A 86 5.35 4.10 -14.84
N GLY A 87 5.29 3.71 -16.13
CA GLY A 87 4.09 3.05 -16.67
C GLY A 87 3.87 1.61 -16.19
N GLU A 88 4.49 1.24 -15.08
CA GLU A 88 4.23 0.06 -14.29
C GLU A 88 3.12 0.39 -13.29
N ASN A 89 2.28 -0.58 -12.97
CA ASN A 89 1.23 -0.44 -11.95
C ASN A 89 1.87 -0.45 -10.54
N ILE A 90 2.58 0.63 -10.20
CA ILE A 90 3.27 0.77 -8.92
C ILE A 90 2.31 1.31 -7.88
N LEU A 91 2.15 0.56 -6.81
CA LEU A 91 1.27 0.84 -5.69
C LEU A 91 2.07 0.95 -4.40
N VAL A 92 1.50 1.68 -3.43
CA VAL A 92 2.03 1.80 -2.07
C VAL A 92 0.93 1.44 -1.10
N LYS A 93 1.16 0.46 -0.23
CA LYS A 93 0.23 0.01 0.81
C LYS A 93 1.00 -0.44 2.05
N ARG A 94 0.26 -0.63 3.15
CA ARG A 94 0.81 -1.22 4.37
C ARG A 94 0.57 -2.73 4.38
N VAL A 95 1.58 -3.49 4.78
CA VAL A 95 1.46 -4.93 5.01
C VAL A 95 0.65 -5.15 6.28
N ILE A 96 -0.42 -5.93 6.18
CA ILE A 96 -1.31 -6.28 7.31
C ILE A 96 -1.08 -7.71 7.75
N ALA A 97 -0.86 -8.62 6.80
CA ALA A 97 -0.57 -10.02 7.10
C ALA A 97 0.39 -10.61 6.07
N THR A 98 1.08 -11.66 6.47
CA THR A 98 2.05 -12.41 5.66
C THR A 98 1.61 -13.87 5.50
N GLY A 99 2.36 -14.62 4.70
CA GLY A 99 2.07 -16.04 4.42
C GLY A 99 1.77 -16.86 5.66
N GLY A 100 0.75 -17.71 5.59
CA GLY A 100 0.25 -18.55 6.68
C GLY A 100 -0.77 -17.90 7.59
N GLN A 101 -0.86 -16.55 7.64
CA GLN A 101 -1.81 -15.83 8.49
C GLN A 101 -3.20 -15.75 7.83
N THR A 102 -4.24 -15.67 8.66
CA THR A 102 -5.63 -15.52 8.21
C THR A 102 -6.15 -14.14 8.60
N VAL A 103 -6.69 -13.41 7.61
CA VAL A 103 -7.22 -12.04 7.77
C VAL A 103 -8.73 -12.04 7.61
N SER A 104 -9.43 -11.35 8.47
CA SER A 104 -10.88 -11.12 8.39
C SER A 104 -11.28 -9.83 9.08
N CYS A 105 -12.47 -9.37 8.81
CA CYS A 105 -13.19 -8.42 9.64
C CYS A 105 -14.70 -8.60 9.47
N GLU A 106 -15.37 -8.89 10.57
CA GLU A 106 -16.80 -9.18 10.63
C GLU A 106 -17.52 -8.19 11.56
N ALA A 107 -18.84 -8.28 11.57
CA ALA A 107 -19.66 -7.44 12.43
C ALA A 107 -19.36 -7.71 13.92
N GLY A 108 -18.98 -6.66 14.64
CA GLY A 108 -18.62 -6.72 16.05
C GLY A 108 -17.12 -6.85 16.34
N ASP A 109 -16.29 -7.03 15.31
CA ASP A 109 -14.85 -7.01 15.48
C ASP A 109 -14.37 -5.59 15.84
N PRO A 110 -13.43 -5.45 16.79
CA PRO A 110 -12.94 -4.14 17.24
C PRO A 110 -11.95 -3.51 16.24
N SER A 111 -11.40 -4.30 15.34
CA SER A 111 -10.50 -3.89 14.25
C SER A 111 -10.41 -5.02 13.21
N VAL A 112 -9.58 -4.84 12.19
CA VAL A 112 -9.17 -5.96 11.32
C VAL A 112 -8.51 -7.04 12.19
N MET A 113 -8.90 -8.30 11.97
CA MET A 113 -8.42 -9.45 12.70
C MET A 113 -7.35 -10.19 11.90
N VAL A 114 -6.24 -10.53 12.54
CA VAL A 114 -5.21 -11.42 12.00
C VAL A 114 -5.03 -12.59 12.95
N ASP A 115 -5.21 -13.80 12.45
CA ASP A 115 -5.21 -15.05 13.24
C ASP A 115 -6.16 -14.99 14.46
N GLY A 116 -7.30 -14.33 14.28
CA GLY A 116 -8.33 -14.16 15.32
C GLY A 116 -7.97 -13.15 16.41
N GLN A 117 -6.92 -12.35 16.23
CA GLN A 117 -6.52 -11.27 17.14
C GLN A 117 -6.69 -9.91 16.46
N PRO A 118 -7.19 -8.88 17.17
CA PRO A 118 -7.29 -7.54 16.64
C PRO A 118 -5.90 -6.92 16.45
N ILE A 119 -5.70 -6.22 15.33
CA ILE A 119 -4.48 -5.49 15.06
C ILE A 119 -4.55 -4.05 15.58
N ASP A 120 -3.38 -3.45 15.86
CA ASP A 120 -3.28 -2.01 16.08
C ASP A 120 -3.59 -1.26 14.77
N GLN A 121 -4.46 -0.26 14.84
CA GLN A 121 -4.87 0.58 13.73
C GLN A 121 -4.65 2.08 13.99
N SER A 122 -3.74 2.42 14.90
CA SER A 122 -3.41 3.81 15.29
C SER A 122 -2.96 4.68 14.09
N PHE A 123 -2.47 4.06 13.02
CA PHE A 123 -2.04 4.72 11.78
C PHE A 123 -3.18 4.96 10.77
N VAL A 124 -4.36 4.40 11.01
CA VAL A 124 -5.52 4.54 10.10
C VAL A 124 -6.11 5.94 10.20
N LEU A 125 -6.50 6.50 9.05
CA LEU A 125 -7.15 7.81 8.99
C LEU A 125 -8.48 7.79 9.78
N ASP A 126 -8.57 8.63 10.81
CA ASP A 126 -9.75 8.84 11.63
C ASP A 126 -10.01 10.34 11.82
N PRO A 127 -11.20 10.86 11.53
CA PRO A 127 -12.36 10.14 10.98
C PRO A 127 -12.15 9.65 9.53
N PRO A 128 -12.91 8.62 9.10
CA PRO A 128 -12.79 8.09 7.74
C PRO A 128 -13.20 9.15 6.71
N GLU A 129 -12.48 9.19 5.58
CA GLU A 129 -12.76 10.16 4.50
C GLU A 129 -14.14 9.93 3.86
N ILE A 130 -14.52 8.67 3.69
CA ILE A 130 -15.82 8.27 3.15
C ILE A 130 -16.58 7.53 4.25
N PRO A 131 -17.83 7.96 4.56
CA PRO A 131 -18.65 7.27 5.54
C PRO A 131 -18.91 5.81 5.16
N VAL A 132 -18.81 4.90 6.14
CA VAL A 132 -19.10 3.48 5.94
C VAL A 132 -20.59 3.22 6.07
N ASP A 133 -21.16 2.43 5.14
CA ASP A 133 -22.54 1.94 5.26
C ASP A 133 -22.61 0.86 6.37
N PRO A 134 -23.35 1.11 7.47
CA PRO A 134 -23.42 0.17 8.58
C PRO A 134 -24.16 -1.13 8.25
N GLY A 135 -24.84 -1.18 7.10
CA GLY A 135 -25.54 -2.39 6.65
C GLY A 135 -24.60 -3.45 6.07
N VAL A 136 -23.41 -3.06 5.64
CA VAL A 136 -22.46 -3.96 4.94
C VAL A 136 -21.04 -3.90 5.51
N GLY A 137 -20.76 -2.98 6.43
CA GLY A 137 -19.43 -2.76 6.98
C GLY A 137 -19.42 -2.00 8.30
N SER A 138 -18.24 -1.67 8.77
CA SER A 138 -18.02 -0.85 9.97
C SER A 138 -16.78 0.04 9.83
N GLN A 139 -16.69 1.07 10.67
CA GLN A 139 -15.52 1.93 10.74
C GLN A 139 -14.30 1.17 11.25
N GLU A 140 -14.50 0.25 12.18
CA GLU A 140 -13.47 -0.62 12.76
C GLU A 140 -12.84 -1.52 11.69
N CYS A 141 -13.64 -2.02 10.74
CA CYS A 141 -13.17 -2.77 9.58
C CYS A 141 -12.60 -1.87 8.47
N GLY A 142 -12.84 -0.56 8.56
CA GLY A 142 -12.43 0.41 7.55
C GLY A 142 -13.21 0.32 6.24
N GLY A 143 -14.45 -0.17 6.28
CA GLY A 143 -15.32 -0.37 5.12
C GLY A 143 -16.13 -1.64 5.22
N GLU A 144 -16.39 -2.30 4.08
CA GLU A 144 -17.17 -3.53 4.01
C GLU A 144 -16.48 -4.68 4.77
N TYR A 145 -17.31 -5.57 5.34
CA TYR A 145 -16.83 -6.80 5.96
C TYR A 145 -16.16 -7.71 4.92
N PHE A 146 -15.16 -8.47 5.35
CA PHE A 146 -14.41 -9.33 4.44
C PHE A 146 -13.77 -10.53 5.14
N GLY A 147 -13.42 -11.53 4.34
CA GLY A 147 -12.71 -12.73 4.77
C GLY A 147 -13.62 -13.81 5.33
N PRO A 148 -13.06 -14.81 6.02
CA PRO A 148 -11.62 -14.98 6.25
C PRO A 148 -10.84 -15.32 4.98
N VAL A 149 -9.62 -14.79 4.86
CA VAL A 149 -8.67 -15.11 3.79
C VAL A 149 -7.38 -15.60 4.43
N THR A 150 -6.96 -16.82 4.11
CA THR A 150 -5.62 -17.30 4.49
C THR A 150 -4.62 -16.88 3.43
N VAL A 151 -3.64 -16.10 3.83
CA VAL A 151 -2.57 -15.59 2.94
C VAL A 151 -1.66 -16.77 2.56
N PRO A 152 -1.48 -17.09 1.27
CA PRO A 152 -0.56 -18.14 0.85
C PRO A 152 0.89 -17.81 1.23
N GLU A 153 1.73 -18.83 1.40
CA GLU A 153 3.17 -18.64 1.58
C GLU A 153 3.76 -17.84 0.41
N GLY A 154 4.67 -16.93 0.72
CA GLY A 154 5.27 -16.04 -0.27
C GLY A 154 4.35 -14.92 -0.76
N HIS A 155 3.21 -14.69 -0.10
CA HIS A 155 2.27 -13.62 -0.40
C HIS A 155 2.07 -12.69 0.80
N LEU A 156 1.48 -11.54 0.53
CA LEU A 156 1.15 -10.51 1.52
C LEU A 156 -0.33 -10.12 1.35
N TRP A 157 -0.96 -9.74 2.46
CA TRP A 157 -2.21 -8.99 2.48
C TRP A 157 -1.89 -7.53 2.80
N VAL A 158 -2.32 -6.63 1.93
CA VAL A 158 -1.98 -5.21 2.05
C VAL A 158 -3.23 -4.33 2.08
N MET A 159 -3.19 -3.27 2.87
CA MET A 159 -4.28 -2.30 2.96
C MET A 159 -3.72 -0.87 2.95
N GLY A 160 -4.54 0.07 2.48
CA GLY A 160 -4.25 1.50 2.63
C GLY A 160 -4.53 1.99 4.03
N ASP A 161 -3.83 3.02 4.48
CA ASP A 161 -4.07 3.67 5.77
C ASP A 161 -5.34 4.53 5.73
N ASN A 162 -5.69 5.08 4.55
CA ASN A 162 -7.01 5.65 4.27
C ASN A 162 -7.98 4.53 3.86
N ARG A 163 -8.46 3.80 4.85
CA ARG A 163 -9.23 2.56 4.69
C ARG A 163 -10.44 2.67 3.77
N THR A 164 -11.15 3.78 3.80
CA THR A 164 -12.38 4.00 3.03
C THR A 164 -12.13 4.55 1.64
N ASN A 165 -10.89 4.99 1.34
CA ASN A 165 -10.48 5.48 0.02
C ASN A 165 -9.22 4.76 -0.45
N SER A 166 -9.24 3.43 -0.43
CA SER A 166 -8.12 2.60 -0.85
C SER A 166 -8.61 1.39 -1.65
N LEU A 167 -8.11 1.27 -2.87
CA LEU A 167 -8.20 0.04 -3.65
C LEU A 167 -7.00 -0.83 -3.27
N ASP A 168 -7.25 -1.87 -2.49
CA ASP A 168 -6.25 -2.74 -1.91
C ASP A 168 -6.72 -4.21 -1.93
N SER A 169 -6.10 -5.08 -1.15
CA SER A 169 -6.42 -6.50 -1.10
C SER A 169 -7.92 -6.79 -0.97
N ARG A 170 -8.66 -5.97 -0.22
CA ARG A 170 -10.11 -6.13 -0.01
C ARG A 170 -10.92 -5.96 -1.30
N ALA A 171 -10.48 -5.08 -2.20
CA ALA A 171 -11.16 -4.82 -3.46
C ALA A 171 -10.95 -5.94 -4.51
N HIS A 172 -10.00 -6.83 -4.28
CA HIS A 172 -9.57 -7.85 -5.23
C HIS A 172 -9.82 -9.30 -4.76
N LEU A 173 -10.71 -9.49 -3.80
CA LEU A 173 -11.06 -10.82 -3.26
C LEU A 173 -11.53 -11.83 -4.31
N GLY A 174 -12.09 -11.35 -5.41
CA GLY A 174 -12.58 -12.18 -6.51
C GLY A 174 -11.53 -12.57 -7.54
N ASP A 175 -10.28 -12.13 -7.40
CA ASP A 175 -9.21 -12.49 -8.32
C ASP A 175 -8.60 -13.87 -8.00
N ASN A 176 -7.75 -14.37 -8.91
CA ASN A 176 -7.11 -15.68 -8.73
C ASN A 176 -6.16 -15.76 -7.52
N LEU A 177 -5.77 -14.61 -6.96
CA LEU A 177 -4.88 -14.48 -5.81
C LEU A 177 -5.66 -14.16 -4.53
N GLN A 178 -6.98 -14.07 -4.60
CA GLN A 178 -7.86 -13.66 -3.49
C GLN A 178 -7.42 -12.34 -2.84
N GLY A 179 -6.97 -11.38 -3.66
CA GLY A 179 -6.48 -10.09 -3.22
C GLY A 179 -5.06 -10.08 -2.63
N THR A 180 -4.37 -11.21 -2.58
CA THR A 180 -3.00 -11.25 -2.05
C THR A 180 -1.96 -10.78 -3.08
N VAL A 181 -0.81 -10.30 -2.61
CA VAL A 181 0.28 -9.80 -3.44
C VAL A 181 1.50 -10.71 -3.27
N PRO A 182 2.07 -11.25 -4.35
CA PRO A 182 3.32 -12.01 -4.26
C PRO A 182 4.47 -11.16 -3.70
N VAL A 183 5.28 -11.70 -2.81
CA VAL A 183 6.48 -11.03 -2.26
C VAL A 183 7.44 -10.61 -3.37
N ASP A 184 7.53 -11.36 -4.46
CA ASP A 184 8.37 -11.04 -5.61
C ASP A 184 7.99 -9.71 -6.30
N ASN A 185 6.75 -9.26 -6.12
CA ASN A 185 6.28 -7.98 -6.65
C ASN A 185 6.80 -6.79 -5.83
N ILE A 186 7.36 -7.00 -4.65
CA ILE A 186 7.83 -5.92 -3.77
C ILE A 186 9.05 -5.24 -4.37
N ARG A 187 8.96 -3.92 -4.49
CA ARG A 187 10.03 -3.05 -4.99
C ARG A 187 10.89 -2.48 -3.87
N GLY A 188 10.35 -2.40 -2.65
CA GLY A 188 11.07 -2.00 -1.46
C GLY A 188 10.17 -1.44 -0.36
N ARG A 189 10.79 -1.14 0.79
CA ARG A 189 10.16 -0.50 1.95
C ARG A 189 10.30 1.02 1.86
N VAL A 190 9.24 1.73 2.20
CA VAL A 190 9.27 3.19 2.32
C VAL A 190 10.01 3.57 3.60
N GLU A 191 11.04 4.39 3.50
CA GLU A 191 11.83 4.81 4.66
C GLU A 191 11.46 6.20 5.16
N ALA A 192 11.28 7.13 4.23
CA ALA A 192 11.05 8.53 4.58
C ALA A 192 10.32 9.29 3.48
N VAL A 193 9.61 10.34 3.89
CA VAL A 193 9.19 11.45 3.02
C VAL A 193 10.32 12.45 2.98
N ILE A 194 10.76 12.83 1.78
CA ILE A 194 11.86 13.80 1.57
C ILE A 194 11.39 15.13 1.01
N LEU A 195 10.25 15.18 0.39
CA LEU A 195 9.57 16.37 -0.09
C LEU A 195 8.04 16.20 0.02
N PRO A 196 7.29 17.27 0.28
CA PRO A 196 7.77 18.62 0.58
C PRO A 196 8.53 18.70 1.92
N LEU A 197 9.37 19.71 2.09
CA LEU A 197 10.19 19.86 3.31
C LEU A 197 9.35 20.00 4.58
N SER A 198 8.11 20.47 4.47
CA SER A 198 7.13 20.55 5.57
C SER A 198 6.70 19.18 6.10
N ARG A 199 6.89 18.11 5.31
CA ARG A 199 6.54 16.73 5.66
C ARG A 199 7.78 15.81 5.74
N TRP A 200 8.97 16.40 5.72
CA TRP A 200 10.21 15.62 5.86
C TRP A 200 10.21 14.83 7.15
N GLY A 201 10.41 13.52 7.03
CA GLY A 201 10.49 12.63 8.20
C GLY A 201 10.50 11.15 7.81
N GLY A 202 10.89 10.31 8.76
CA GLY A 202 10.78 8.86 8.63
C GLY A 202 9.32 8.41 8.58
N VAL A 203 9.06 7.33 7.85
CA VAL A 203 7.76 6.66 7.86
C VAL A 203 7.77 5.60 8.95
N GLU A 204 6.76 5.63 9.83
CA GLU A 204 6.66 4.68 10.93
C GLU A 204 6.15 3.32 10.44
N HIS A 205 6.75 2.27 11.00
CA HIS A 205 6.41 0.87 10.76
C HIS A 205 6.09 0.20 12.11
N PRO A 206 4.93 0.50 12.72
CA PRO A 206 4.57 -0.06 14.01
C PRO A 206 4.42 -1.59 13.92
N GLU A 207 4.74 -2.28 15.00
CA GLU A 207 4.31 -3.66 15.18
C GLU A 207 2.80 -3.70 15.40
N ILE A 208 2.06 -4.24 14.42
CA ILE A 208 0.59 -4.23 14.44
C ILE A 208 -0.02 -5.55 14.91
N SER A 209 0.79 -6.57 15.09
CA SER A 209 0.37 -7.94 15.38
C SER A 209 -0.34 -8.14 16.71
N HIS A 210 -0.35 -7.13 17.60
CA HIS A 210 -1.14 -7.14 18.83
C HIS A 210 -1.60 -5.71 19.13
N ALA A 211 -2.92 -5.47 19.11
CA ALA A 211 -3.46 -4.28 19.71
C ALA A 211 -3.07 -4.31 21.21
N ALA A 212 -2.43 -3.26 21.69
CA ALA A 212 -2.17 -3.13 23.13
C ALA A 212 -3.51 -3.18 23.87
N ALA A 213 -3.63 -4.12 24.81
CA ALA A 213 -4.81 -4.29 25.65
C ALA A 213 -5.01 -3.09 26.59
#